data_ce2c702ebd8bf7341e6a10c970c3465c
#
_entry.id   ce2c702ebd8bf7341e6a10c970c3465c
#
_cell.length_a   1.000
_cell.length_b   1.000
_cell.length_c   1.000
_cell.angle_alpha   90.00
_cell.angle_beta   90.00
_cell.angle_gamma   90.00
#
_symmetry.space_group_name_H-M   'P 1'
#
loop_
_entity.id
_entity.type
_entity.pdbx_description
1 polymer ?
#
loop_
_entity_poly.entity_id
_entity_poly.type
_entity_poly.pdbx_seq_one_letter_code
_entity_poly.pdbx_strand_id
1 'polypeptide(L)'
;MNRADGWFICRIGYVETVRAIGLSAGRAAVQVVREEWPAFGVIEVDQRLVEDAAKLAIERELRSMDALHLAAALMLPQDDLLFATWDRRLHTAAQAEGLMLTPERLD
;
A
#
# COMPACT_ATOMS: atom_id res chain seq x y z
N MET A 1 -0.17 -2.31 -4.32
CA MET A 1 1.17 -2.68 -4.85
C MET A 1 1.04 -3.85 -5.81
N ASN A 2 1.82 -3.85 -6.85
CA ASN A 2 1.74 -4.85 -7.92
C ASN A 2 3.11 -5.40 -8.26
N ARG A 3 3.16 -6.72 -8.50
CA ARG A 3 4.32 -7.42 -9.06
C ARG A 3 3.86 -8.21 -10.28
N ALA A 4 4.83 -8.64 -11.12
CA ALA A 4 4.54 -9.43 -12.32
C ALA A 4 3.75 -10.72 -12.01
N ASP A 5 3.97 -11.31 -10.83
CA ASP A 5 3.33 -12.55 -10.39
C ASP A 5 2.14 -12.34 -9.45
N GLY A 6 1.68 -11.09 -9.26
CA GLY A 6 0.50 -10.83 -8.44
C GLY A 6 0.46 -9.47 -7.79
N TRP A 7 -0.53 -9.28 -6.93
CA TRP A 7 -0.78 -8.05 -6.19
C TRP A 7 -0.48 -8.26 -4.72
N PHE A 8 0.18 -7.27 -4.12
CA PHE A 8 0.47 -7.26 -2.69
C PHE A 8 -0.17 -6.05 -2.03
N ILE A 9 -0.57 -6.22 -0.78
CA ILE A 9 -1.18 -5.15 0.00
C ILE A 9 -0.78 -5.31 1.46
N CYS A 10 -0.55 -4.19 2.16
CA CYS A 10 -0.36 -4.21 3.59
C CYS A 10 -1.68 -4.59 4.28
N ARG A 11 -1.61 -5.38 5.35
CA ARG A 11 -2.81 -5.81 6.09
C ARG A 11 -3.75 -4.65 6.43
N ILE A 12 -3.20 -3.50 6.76
CA ILE A 12 -3.99 -2.30 7.06
C ILE A 12 -4.83 -1.85 5.87
N GLY A 13 -4.38 -2.10 4.65
CA GLY A 13 -5.12 -1.77 3.44
C GLY A 13 -6.45 -2.51 3.32
N TYR A 14 -6.55 -3.69 3.92
CA TYR A 14 -7.81 -4.41 3.98
C TYR A 14 -8.88 -3.58 4.71
N VAL A 15 -8.51 -3.02 5.86
CA VAL A 15 -9.44 -2.20 6.65
C VAL A 15 -9.91 -0.99 5.84
N GLU A 16 -9.00 -0.31 5.17
CA GLU A 16 -9.33 0.85 4.35
C GLU A 16 -10.24 0.49 3.19
N THR A 17 -9.93 -0.60 2.50
CA THR A 17 -10.72 -1.07 1.36
C THR A 17 -12.12 -1.49 1.79
N VAL A 18 -12.23 -2.28 2.83
CA VAL A 18 -13.53 -2.75 3.33
C VAL A 18 -14.37 -1.56 3.80
N ARG A 19 -13.76 -0.61 4.49
CA ARG A 19 -14.48 0.60 4.93
C ARG A 19 -15.02 1.38 3.73
N ALA A 20 -14.17 1.67 2.75
CA ALA A 20 -14.57 2.46 1.58
C ALA A 20 -15.69 1.77 0.79
N ILE A 21 -15.55 0.47 0.54
CA ILE A 21 -16.54 -0.32 -0.20
C ILE A 21 -17.84 -0.44 0.61
N GLY A 22 -17.75 -0.67 1.91
CA GLY A 22 -18.94 -0.80 2.76
C GLY A 22 -19.75 0.48 2.83
N LEU A 23 -19.08 1.63 2.87
CA LEU A 23 -19.76 2.92 2.93
C LEU A 23 -20.36 3.34 1.58
N SER A 24 -19.75 2.93 0.47
CA SER A 24 -20.18 3.37 -0.86
C SER A 24 -21.06 2.36 -1.59
N ALA A 25 -20.88 1.06 -1.38
CA ALA A 25 -21.53 0.02 -2.17
C ALA A 25 -22.25 -1.07 -1.35
N GLY A 26 -22.12 -1.04 -0.02
CA GLY A 26 -22.89 -1.90 0.87
C GLY A 26 -22.33 -3.30 1.11
N ARG A 27 -23.10 -4.12 1.82
CA ARG A 27 -22.67 -5.44 2.31
C ARG A 27 -22.33 -6.45 1.23
N ALA A 28 -23.09 -6.46 0.15
CA ALA A 28 -22.85 -7.42 -0.93
C ALA A 28 -21.48 -7.18 -1.57
N ALA A 29 -21.13 -5.91 -1.78
CA ALA A 29 -19.82 -5.54 -2.34
C ALA A 29 -18.69 -5.88 -1.37
N VAL A 30 -18.90 -5.70 -0.06
CA VAL A 30 -17.91 -6.09 0.97
C VAL A 30 -17.66 -7.59 0.91
N GLN A 31 -18.72 -8.39 0.75
CA GLN A 31 -18.58 -9.84 0.68
C GLN A 31 -17.72 -10.26 -0.53
N VAL A 32 -17.91 -9.63 -1.67
CA VAL A 32 -17.10 -9.88 -2.87
C VAL A 32 -15.62 -9.58 -2.58
N VAL A 33 -15.34 -8.44 -1.94
CA VAL A 33 -13.95 -8.08 -1.58
C VAL A 33 -13.35 -9.13 -0.66
N ARG A 34 -14.10 -9.59 0.34
CA ARG A 34 -13.62 -10.59 1.30
C ARG A 34 -13.33 -11.94 0.63
N GLU A 35 -14.15 -12.33 -0.35
CA GLU A 35 -13.95 -13.57 -1.09
C GLU A 35 -12.75 -13.51 -2.02
N GLU A 36 -12.47 -12.35 -2.61
CA GLU A 36 -11.35 -12.15 -3.51
C GLU A 36 -10.03 -11.85 -2.80
N TRP A 37 -10.09 -11.44 -1.53
CA TRP A 37 -8.92 -11.00 -0.78
C TRP A 37 -7.77 -12.02 -0.74
N PRO A 38 -8.02 -13.34 -0.60
CA PRO A 38 -6.93 -14.31 -0.58
C PRO A 38 -6.07 -14.34 -1.85
N ALA A 39 -6.55 -13.75 -2.96
CA ALA A 39 -5.76 -13.66 -4.19
C ALA A 39 -4.59 -12.65 -4.06
N PHE A 40 -4.63 -11.77 -3.06
CA PHE A 40 -3.57 -10.80 -2.80
C PHE A 40 -2.52 -11.40 -1.87
N GLY A 41 -1.26 -11.05 -2.11
CA GLY A 41 -0.21 -11.26 -1.13
C GLY A 41 -0.37 -10.22 -0.02
N VAL A 42 -0.50 -10.65 1.21
CA VAL A 42 -0.70 -9.76 2.35
C VAL A 42 0.58 -9.59 3.13
N ILE A 43 0.95 -8.34 3.39
CA ILE A 43 2.12 -8.00 4.20
C ILE A 43 1.62 -7.66 5.60
N GLU A 44 2.01 -8.48 6.57
CA GLU A 44 1.57 -8.31 7.95
C GLU A 44 2.21 -7.09 8.61
N VAL A 45 1.46 -6.46 9.52
CA VAL A 45 1.94 -5.34 10.31
C VAL A 45 2.67 -5.92 11.54
N ASP A 46 4.00 -5.98 11.47
CA ASP A 46 4.83 -6.46 12.56
C ASP A 46 5.65 -5.31 13.17
N GLN A 47 6.46 -5.62 14.16
CA GLN A 47 7.26 -4.62 14.87
C GLN A 47 8.24 -3.90 13.94
N ARG A 48 8.89 -4.62 13.04
CA ARG A 48 9.83 -4.04 12.10
C ARG A 48 9.14 -3.07 11.16
N LEU A 49 7.99 -3.49 10.62
CA LEU A 49 7.22 -2.65 9.71
C LEU A 49 6.79 -1.35 10.40
N VAL A 50 6.31 -1.44 11.62
CA VAL A 50 5.86 -0.28 12.38
C VAL A 50 7.01 0.70 12.63
N GLU A 51 8.18 0.19 12.99
CA GLU A 51 9.36 1.04 13.22
C GLU A 51 9.85 1.69 11.94
N ASP A 52 9.90 0.94 10.84
CA ASP A 52 10.30 1.48 9.54
C ASP A 52 9.29 2.55 9.07
N ALA A 53 8.01 2.30 9.26
CA ALA A 53 6.97 3.27 8.91
C ALA A 53 7.07 4.54 9.74
N ALA A 54 7.32 4.43 11.04
CA ALA A 54 7.48 5.59 11.91
C ALA A 54 8.64 6.47 11.45
N LYS A 55 9.75 5.86 11.07
CA LYS A 55 10.92 6.56 10.54
C LYS A 55 10.59 7.29 9.25
N LEU A 56 9.93 6.60 8.30
CA LEU A 56 9.52 7.18 7.03
C LEU A 56 8.52 8.32 7.22
N ALA A 57 7.61 8.19 8.18
CA ALA A 57 6.62 9.23 8.45
C ALA A 57 7.31 10.54 8.84
N ILE A 58 8.38 10.47 9.61
CA ILE A 58 9.16 11.65 10.01
C ILE A 58 10.04 12.14 8.87
N GLU A 59 10.82 11.26 8.27
CA GLU A 59 11.78 11.63 7.23
C GLU A 59 11.14 12.14 5.96
N ARG A 60 9.98 11.58 5.59
CA ARG A 60 9.26 11.93 4.36
C ARG A 60 8.01 12.75 4.62
N GLU A 61 7.74 13.09 5.88
CA GLU A 61 6.56 13.86 6.27
C GLU A 61 5.26 13.24 5.74
N LEU A 62 5.12 11.93 5.95
CA LEU A 62 3.96 11.16 5.53
C LEU A 62 2.97 10.96 6.67
N ARG A 63 1.70 10.81 6.31
CA ARG A 63 0.69 10.35 7.24
C ARG A 63 1.00 8.89 7.61
N SER A 64 0.55 8.48 8.79
CA SER A 64 0.86 7.15 9.32
C SER A 64 0.48 6.02 8.38
N MET A 65 -0.71 6.07 7.79
CA MET A 65 -1.17 5.02 6.87
C MET A 65 -0.33 4.96 5.60
N ASP A 66 0.01 6.11 5.04
CA ASP A 66 0.87 6.18 3.85
C ASP A 66 2.27 5.66 4.14
N ALA A 67 2.79 5.98 5.32
CA ALA A 67 4.10 5.49 5.75
C ALA A 67 4.09 3.96 5.90
N LEU A 68 3.00 3.39 6.42
CA LEU A 68 2.85 1.93 6.54
C LEU A 68 2.85 1.26 5.17
N HIS A 69 2.12 1.82 4.21
CA HIS A 69 2.08 1.28 2.85
C HIS A 69 3.45 1.35 2.17
N LEU A 70 4.15 2.48 2.33
CA LEU A 70 5.48 2.63 1.76
C LEU A 70 6.48 1.66 2.39
N ALA A 71 6.47 1.56 3.72
CA ALA A 71 7.34 0.62 4.43
C ALA A 71 7.10 -0.83 3.99
N ALA A 72 5.83 -1.20 3.82
CA ALA A 72 5.47 -2.53 3.35
C ALA A 72 6.02 -2.81 1.94
N ALA A 73 5.92 -1.84 1.04
CA ALA A 73 6.46 -1.96 -0.31
C ALA A 73 7.97 -2.16 -0.30
N LEU A 74 8.67 -1.44 0.58
CA LEU A 74 10.13 -1.52 0.68
C LEU A 74 10.61 -2.86 1.26
N MET A 75 9.74 -3.63 1.91
CA MET A 75 10.07 -4.96 2.41
C MET A 75 10.05 -6.03 1.30
N LEU A 76 9.47 -5.73 0.15
CA LEU A 76 9.36 -6.67 -0.96
C LEU A 76 10.59 -6.59 -1.86
N PRO A 77 10.94 -7.67 -2.58
CA PRO A 77 11.95 -7.60 -3.62
C PRO A 77 11.57 -6.54 -4.64
N GLN A 78 12.54 -5.70 -5.02
CA GLN A 78 12.26 -4.53 -5.86
C GLN A 78 12.16 -4.86 -7.35
N ASP A 79 12.65 -6.02 -7.76
CA ASP A 79 12.57 -6.45 -9.16
C ASP A 79 11.12 -6.59 -9.57
N ASP A 80 10.71 -5.92 -10.63
CA ASP A 80 9.35 -5.95 -11.17
C ASP A 80 8.27 -5.42 -10.23
N LEU A 81 8.64 -4.78 -9.12
CA LEU A 81 7.68 -4.16 -8.22
C LEU A 81 7.25 -2.80 -8.72
N LEU A 82 5.95 -2.59 -8.87
CA LEU A 82 5.37 -1.29 -9.17
C LEU A 82 4.54 -0.82 -7.97
N PHE A 83 4.84 0.36 -7.48
CA PHE A 83 4.09 1.00 -6.42
C PHE A 83 3.09 1.97 -7.03
N ALA A 84 1.81 1.71 -6.80
CA ALA A 84 0.72 2.50 -7.39
C ALA A 84 0.18 3.49 -6.36
N THR A 85 0.19 4.78 -6.71
CA THR A 85 -0.43 5.81 -5.88
C THR A 85 -0.80 7.04 -6.71
N TRP A 86 -1.91 7.68 -6.36
CA TRP A 86 -2.33 8.96 -6.92
C TRP A 86 -2.06 10.12 -5.97
N ASP A 87 -1.59 9.84 -4.74
CA ASP A 87 -1.25 10.87 -3.76
C ASP A 87 0.13 11.43 -4.06
N ARG A 88 0.22 12.75 -4.23
CA ARG A 88 1.49 13.41 -4.61
C ARG A 88 2.59 13.23 -3.59
N ARG A 89 2.25 13.37 -2.31
CA ARG A 89 3.25 13.26 -1.25
C ARG A 89 3.81 11.84 -1.16
N LEU A 90 2.92 10.86 -1.22
CA LEU A 90 3.34 9.46 -1.20
C LEU A 90 4.12 9.09 -2.46
N HIS A 91 3.70 9.59 -3.62
CA HIS A 91 4.42 9.38 -4.89
C HIS A 91 5.85 9.92 -4.80
N THR A 92 6.01 11.15 -4.33
CA THR A 92 7.32 11.78 -4.17
C THR A 92 8.20 10.99 -3.19
N ALA A 93 7.63 10.57 -2.07
CA ALA A 93 8.36 9.79 -1.07
C ALA A 93 8.80 8.44 -1.62
N ALA A 94 7.93 7.73 -2.32
CA ALA A 94 8.22 6.43 -2.91
C ALA A 94 9.31 6.55 -3.98
N GLN A 95 9.24 7.59 -4.80
CA GLN A 95 10.27 7.87 -5.80
C GLN A 95 11.63 8.12 -5.15
N ALA A 96 11.66 8.89 -4.07
CA ALA A 96 12.89 9.17 -3.34
C ALA A 96 13.49 7.91 -2.71
N GLU A 97 12.66 6.92 -2.37
CA GLU A 97 13.10 5.62 -1.85
C GLU A 97 13.50 4.64 -2.97
N GLY A 98 13.42 5.05 -4.23
CA GLY A 98 13.88 4.24 -5.35
C GLY A 98 12.85 3.28 -5.93
N LEU A 99 11.58 3.39 -5.57
CA LEU A 99 10.55 2.52 -6.10
C LEU A 99 10.15 2.93 -7.52
N MET A 100 9.79 1.94 -8.31
CA MET A 100 9.14 2.17 -9.60
C MET A 100 7.68 2.48 -9.36
N LEU A 101 7.17 3.50 -10.03
CA LEU A 101 5.87 4.06 -9.76
C LEU A 101 4.93 3.98 -10.96
N THR A 102 3.65 3.79 -10.65
CA THR A 102 2.58 3.97 -11.63
C THR A 102 1.50 4.87 -11.01
N PRO A 103 1.12 5.97 -11.66
CA PRO A 103 1.76 6.53 -12.86
C PRO A 103 3.19 7.03 -12.56
N GLU A 104 4.02 7.10 -13.59
CA GLU A 104 5.40 7.57 -13.42
C GLU A 104 5.44 9.01 -12.93
N ARG A 105 4.46 9.82 -13.34
CA ARG A 105 4.34 11.23 -12.97
C ARG A 105 2.92 11.54 -12.54
N LEU A 106 2.82 12.43 -11.58
CA LEU A 106 1.57 13.06 -11.19
C LEU A 106 1.68 14.54 -11.55
N ASP A 107 0.93 14.94 -12.53
CA ASP A 107 0.90 16.34 -12.97
C ASP A 107 -0.22 17.12 -12.30
#